data_f4af6fe0671c5d6c75b63388a0656f2f
#
_entry.id   f4af6fe0671c5d6c75b63388a0656f2f
#
_cell.length_a   1.000
_cell.length_b   1.000
_cell.length_c   1.000
_cell.angle_alpha   90.00
_cell.angle_beta   90.00
_cell.angle_gamma   90.00
#
_symmetry.space_group_name_H-M   'P 1'
#
loop_
_entity.id
_entity.type
_entity.pdbx_description
1 polymer ?
#
loop_
_entity_poly.entity_id
_entity_poly.type
_entity_poly.pdbx_seq_one_letter_code
_entity_poly.pdbx_strand_id
1 'polypeptide(L)'
;MKKIAFIIRLFQKDNFHGGGEKLFFNLIKRFIEANYELDIYCSNSDIESIKGINKIVVVDRHYDHLKPETMENFYDEVKNLIKNGSYDFVISENITPAIDITFLQGHSLLNRLKRDKNPLEAFFYNFRKVKKERMKFHKKWFNEGFRKIFVVSEVLKSDIVENYGILEDKISVIYPGVDVPEETPELSNNNIITFGLSAPGFKIKGGFIFLKALGLLKKQGYKFKAKIIYPKYSKNLGVKLLVKLLNIEKNVEFLPYQNNIMEFYKSIDVLVAPSVEDTFNLAVLEAMANYRPCIVSNNAGASEIIKDGKNGFVFEIKGKPDKNLADKMVQFLNISDKKQYICDKALQTAKYYNWQKTFEKFVEELKTL
;
A
#
# COMPACT_ATOMS: atom_id res chain seq x y z
N MET A 1 25.40 -4.35 -20.76
CA MET A 1 24.36 -4.69 -19.75
C MET A 1 24.25 -3.49 -18.84
N LYS A 2 23.05 -2.99 -18.51
CA LYS A 2 22.94 -1.83 -17.59
C LYS A 2 23.09 -2.31 -16.16
N LYS A 3 23.87 -1.56 -15.37
CA LYS A 3 24.15 -1.83 -13.97
C LYS A 3 23.37 -0.90 -13.05
N ILE A 4 22.60 -1.46 -12.11
CA ILE A 4 21.71 -0.72 -11.22
C ILE A 4 22.09 -0.99 -9.76
N ALA A 5 22.16 0.06 -8.96
CA ALA A 5 22.20 -0.04 -7.51
C ALA A 5 20.80 0.20 -6.94
N PHE A 6 20.28 -0.73 -6.14
CA PHE A 6 19.07 -0.54 -5.34
C PHE A 6 19.42 -0.24 -3.89
N ILE A 7 18.83 0.82 -3.34
CA ILE A 7 18.96 1.20 -1.93
C ILE A 7 17.61 1.00 -1.27
N ILE A 8 17.52 -0.01 -0.42
CA ILE A 8 16.27 -0.43 0.22
C ILE A 8 16.51 -0.66 1.72
N ARG A 9 15.50 -0.41 2.54
CA ARG A 9 15.62 -0.61 3.97
C ARG A 9 15.73 -2.08 4.34
N LEU A 10 14.76 -2.87 3.91
CA LEU A 10 14.66 -4.30 4.20
C LEU A 10 14.61 -5.09 2.90
N PHE A 11 15.55 -6.02 2.74
CA PHE A 11 15.55 -6.94 1.60
C PHE A 11 15.26 -8.35 2.09
N GLN A 12 14.01 -8.78 1.96
CA GLN A 12 13.48 -10.04 2.50
C GLN A 12 12.72 -10.81 1.43
N LYS A 13 12.75 -12.15 1.55
CA LYS A 13 12.13 -13.03 0.55
C LYS A 13 10.65 -13.31 0.81
N ASP A 14 10.28 -13.63 2.05
CA ASP A 14 8.96 -14.20 2.36
C ASP A 14 8.19 -13.50 3.49
N ASN A 15 8.82 -12.66 4.29
CA ASN A 15 8.20 -12.03 5.45
C ASN A 15 8.03 -10.52 5.25
N PHE A 16 7.29 -10.13 4.21
CA PHE A 16 7.03 -8.72 3.95
C PHE A 16 6.17 -8.11 5.05
N HIS A 17 6.69 -7.09 5.73
CA HIS A 17 5.95 -6.33 6.73
C HIS A 17 5.01 -5.29 6.11
N GLY A 18 5.13 -5.04 4.78
CA GLY A 18 4.32 -4.08 4.07
C GLY A 18 4.31 -4.25 2.55
N GLY A 19 3.36 -3.59 1.90
CA GLY A 19 3.22 -3.61 0.44
C GLY A 19 4.45 -3.06 -0.30
N GLY A 20 5.20 -2.18 0.35
CA GLY A 20 6.41 -1.59 -0.19
C GLY A 20 7.53 -2.57 -0.42
N GLU A 21 7.82 -3.37 0.58
CA GLU A 21 8.86 -4.41 0.51
C GLU A 21 8.52 -5.45 -0.58
N LYS A 22 7.24 -5.85 -0.65
CA LYS A 22 6.74 -6.76 -1.69
C LYS A 22 6.92 -6.17 -3.09
N LEU A 23 6.64 -4.88 -3.27
CA LEU A 23 6.80 -4.21 -4.56
C LEU A 23 8.26 -4.20 -5.01
N PHE A 24 9.19 -3.77 -4.14
CA PHE A 24 10.62 -3.74 -4.50
C PHE A 24 11.16 -5.12 -4.79
N PHE A 25 10.82 -6.13 -3.99
CA PHE A 25 11.25 -7.49 -4.24
C PHE A 25 10.78 -8.00 -5.61
N ASN A 26 9.51 -7.79 -5.96
CA ASN A 26 8.98 -8.20 -7.26
C ASN A 26 9.59 -7.40 -8.43
N LEU A 27 9.85 -6.11 -8.24
CA LEU A 27 10.52 -5.29 -9.24
C LEU A 27 11.95 -5.77 -9.49
N ILE A 28 12.74 -6.01 -8.42
CA ILE A 28 14.11 -6.54 -8.51
C ILE A 28 14.12 -7.88 -9.23
N LYS A 29 13.18 -8.78 -8.93
CA LYS A 29 13.03 -10.05 -9.62
C LYS A 29 12.88 -9.87 -11.13
N ARG A 30 12.07 -8.90 -11.58
CA ARG A 30 11.91 -8.61 -13.03
C ARG A 30 13.16 -8.03 -13.66
N PHE A 31 13.94 -7.21 -12.94
CA PHE A 31 15.23 -6.75 -13.41
C PHE A 31 16.23 -7.91 -13.59
N ILE A 32 16.23 -8.89 -12.68
CA ILE A 32 17.03 -10.11 -12.80
C ILE A 32 16.62 -10.91 -14.05
N GLU A 33 15.33 -11.15 -14.24
CA GLU A 33 14.77 -11.86 -15.40
C GLU A 33 15.11 -11.16 -16.72
N ALA A 34 15.24 -9.83 -16.71
CA ALA A 34 15.64 -9.01 -17.85
C ALA A 34 17.18 -8.87 -18.01
N ASN A 35 17.98 -9.64 -17.27
CA ASN A 35 19.44 -9.68 -17.32
C ASN A 35 20.13 -8.33 -17.01
N TYR A 36 19.61 -7.53 -16.07
CA TYR A 36 20.33 -6.38 -15.54
C TYR A 36 21.36 -6.82 -14.49
N GLU A 37 22.47 -6.11 -14.38
CA GLU A 37 23.42 -6.27 -13.29
C GLU A 37 22.94 -5.50 -12.06
N LEU A 38 22.74 -6.17 -10.93
CA LEU A 38 22.16 -5.57 -9.75
C LEU A 38 23.07 -5.65 -8.54
N ASP A 39 23.24 -4.54 -7.86
CA ASP A 39 23.82 -4.45 -6.53
C ASP A 39 22.73 -3.96 -5.56
N ILE A 40 22.57 -4.63 -4.42
CA ILE A 40 21.60 -4.27 -3.39
C ILE A 40 22.33 -3.73 -2.16
N TYR A 41 21.93 -2.55 -1.71
CA TYR A 41 22.38 -1.94 -0.46
C TYR A 41 21.18 -1.83 0.50
N CYS A 42 21.26 -2.46 1.65
CA CYS A 42 20.14 -2.51 2.60
C CYS A 42 20.60 -2.39 4.05
N SER A 43 19.69 -2.01 4.94
CA SER A 43 19.99 -1.99 6.38
C SER A 43 19.84 -3.37 7.02
N ASN A 44 18.99 -4.22 6.46
CA ASN A 44 18.81 -5.59 6.93
C ASN A 44 18.36 -6.48 5.76
N SER A 45 18.83 -7.74 5.77
CA SER A 45 18.44 -8.77 4.82
C SER A 45 18.44 -10.14 5.52
N ASP A 46 17.44 -10.96 5.18
CA ASP A 46 17.42 -12.40 5.47
C ASP A 46 17.95 -13.22 4.28
N ILE A 47 18.42 -12.54 3.23
CA ILE A 47 18.92 -13.12 1.99
C ILE A 47 20.42 -12.87 1.91
N GLU A 48 21.21 -13.95 1.87
CA GLU A 48 22.66 -13.86 1.67
C GLU A 48 23.03 -13.73 0.19
N SER A 49 22.31 -14.43 -0.69
CA SER A 49 22.52 -14.37 -2.13
C SER A 49 21.27 -14.73 -2.91
N ILE A 50 21.10 -14.13 -4.09
CA ILE A 50 20.11 -14.51 -5.10
C ILE A 50 20.85 -14.60 -6.46
N LYS A 51 20.59 -15.66 -7.21
CA LYS A 51 21.09 -15.78 -8.58
C LYS A 51 20.63 -14.59 -9.43
N GLY A 52 21.57 -13.88 -10.05
CA GLY A 52 21.31 -12.68 -10.84
C GLY A 52 21.50 -11.35 -10.09
N ILE A 53 21.84 -11.40 -8.79
CA ILE A 53 22.32 -10.24 -8.02
C ILE A 53 23.82 -10.40 -7.82
N ASN A 54 24.61 -9.36 -8.14
CA ASN A 54 26.07 -9.42 -8.01
C ASN A 54 26.51 -9.40 -6.54
N LYS A 55 25.89 -8.50 -5.75
CA LYS A 55 26.15 -8.40 -4.31
C LYS A 55 24.95 -7.85 -3.54
N ILE A 56 24.85 -8.30 -2.30
CA ILE A 56 23.94 -7.76 -1.28
C ILE A 56 24.82 -7.23 -0.15
N VAL A 57 24.76 -5.93 0.09
CA VAL A 57 25.57 -5.25 1.10
C VAL A 57 24.65 -4.78 2.21
N VAL A 58 24.81 -5.35 3.39
CA VAL A 58 24.11 -4.89 4.60
C VAL A 58 24.91 -3.76 5.23
N VAL A 59 24.33 -2.58 5.19
CA VAL A 59 24.91 -1.33 5.68
C VAL A 59 24.12 -0.91 6.90
N ASP A 60 24.80 -0.56 7.99
CA ASP A 60 24.22 -0.08 9.26
C ASP A 60 22.98 -0.85 9.76
N ARG A 61 23.22 -1.95 10.50
CA ARG A 61 22.16 -2.76 11.13
C ARG A 61 21.38 -2.02 12.23
N HIS A 62 21.81 -0.82 12.62
CA HIS A 62 21.16 0.03 13.62
C HIS A 62 20.21 1.06 13.02
N TYR A 63 19.95 0.99 11.71
CA TYR A 63 19.03 1.86 11.03
C TYR A 63 17.63 1.84 11.68
N ASP A 64 17.20 3.00 12.17
CA ASP A 64 15.86 3.22 12.69
C ASP A 64 15.22 4.38 11.91
N HIS A 65 14.22 4.07 11.11
CA HIS A 65 13.48 5.04 10.30
C HIS A 65 12.77 6.15 11.14
N LEU A 66 12.74 6.00 12.45
CA LEU A 66 12.23 7.01 13.37
C LEU A 66 13.32 7.99 13.84
N LYS A 67 14.58 7.67 13.64
CA LYS A 67 15.73 8.46 14.09
C LYS A 67 16.47 9.07 12.90
N PRO A 68 16.41 10.39 12.70
CA PRO A 68 17.10 11.07 11.58
C PRO A 68 18.59 10.74 11.47
N GLU A 69 19.30 10.70 12.61
CA GLU A 69 20.73 10.40 12.67
C GLU A 69 21.11 9.05 12.07
N THR A 70 20.34 8.00 12.38
CA THR A 70 20.62 6.66 11.82
C THR A 70 20.29 6.60 10.33
N MET A 71 19.33 7.39 9.88
CA MET A 71 19.01 7.53 8.46
C MET A 71 20.16 8.24 7.72
N GLU A 72 20.69 9.35 8.25
CA GLU A 72 21.82 10.06 7.64
C GLU A 72 23.04 9.16 7.55
N ASN A 73 23.41 8.49 8.64
CA ASN A 73 24.56 7.59 8.66
C ASN A 73 24.44 6.48 7.60
N PHE A 74 23.28 5.82 7.53
CA PHE A 74 23.03 4.78 6.53
C PHE A 74 23.24 5.30 5.10
N TYR A 75 22.68 6.47 4.77
CA TYR A 75 22.77 7.00 3.42
C TYR A 75 24.15 7.55 3.09
N ASP A 76 24.86 8.15 4.04
CA ASP A 76 26.22 8.62 3.84
C ASP A 76 27.18 7.44 3.61
N GLU A 77 27.00 6.34 4.32
CA GLU A 77 27.76 5.12 4.13
C GLU A 77 27.45 4.49 2.77
N VAL A 78 26.17 4.34 2.40
CA VAL A 78 25.79 3.87 1.08
C VAL A 78 26.34 4.77 -0.03
N LYS A 79 26.25 6.10 0.12
CA LYS A 79 26.79 7.07 -0.85
C LYS A 79 28.29 6.88 -1.08
N ASN A 80 29.05 6.60 -0.02
CA ASN A 80 30.48 6.33 -0.13
C ASN A 80 30.75 5.00 -0.87
N LEU A 81 29.95 3.98 -0.61
CA LEU A 81 30.08 2.67 -1.26
C LEU A 81 29.74 2.72 -2.76
N ILE A 82 28.72 3.49 -3.15
CA ILE A 82 28.30 3.61 -4.56
C ILE A 82 29.20 4.51 -5.40
N LYS A 83 29.93 5.49 -4.80
CA LYS A 83 30.88 6.37 -5.51
C LYS A 83 31.94 5.59 -6.30
N ASN A 84 32.32 4.43 -5.80
CA ASN A 84 33.34 3.58 -6.43
C ASN A 84 32.77 2.60 -7.45
N GLY A 85 31.44 2.59 -7.65
CA GLY A 85 30.74 1.74 -8.60
C GLY A 85 30.26 2.54 -9.82
N SER A 86 30.49 2.03 -11.02
CA SER A 86 29.90 2.60 -12.24
C SER A 86 28.47 2.06 -12.39
N TYR A 87 27.49 2.80 -11.95
CA TYR A 87 26.06 2.48 -12.10
C TYR A 87 25.43 3.35 -13.17
N ASP A 88 24.60 2.74 -14.03
CA ASP A 88 23.75 3.48 -14.98
C ASP A 88 22.64 4.21 -14.23
N PHE A 89 22.12 3.58 -13.16
CA PHE A 89 21.11 4.16 -12.29
C PHE A 89 21.28 3.73 -10.84
N VAL A 90 20.98 4.66 -9.94
CA VAL A 90 20.85 4.43 -8.50
C VAL A 90 19.41 4.68 -8.10
N ILE A 91 18.73 3.65 -7.59
CA ILE A 91 17.29 3.65 -7.29
C ILE A 91 17.09 3.42 -5.79
N SER A 92 16.36 4.31 -5.12
CA SER A 92 16.04 4.19 -3.70
C SER A 92 14.54 4.04 -3.44
N GLU A 93 14.17 3.30 -2.40
CA GLU A 93 12.78 3.22 -1.90
C GLU A 93 12.36 4.47 -1.12
N ASN A 94 13.29 5.30 -0.71
CA ASN A 94 13.04 6.51 0.05
C ASN A 94 13.78 7.69 -0.59
N ILE A 95 13.35 8.89 -0.20
CA ILE A 95 14.05 10.11 -0.59
C ILE A 95 15.41 10.12 0.08
N THR A 96 16.46 10.19 -0.73
CA THR A 96 17.85 10.21 -0.28
C THR A 96 18.63 11.21 -1.11
N PRO A 97 19.66 11.88 -0.55
CA PRO A 97 20.48 12.82 -1.31
C PRO A 97 21.31 12.12 -2.39
N ALA A 98 21.45 12.77 -3.54
CA ALA A 98 22.33 12.38 -4.65
C ALA A 98 22.04 10.99 -5.27
N ILE A 99 20.77 10.67 -5.51
CA ILE A 99 20.33 9.47 -6.22
C ILE A 99 19.61 9.87 -7.50
N ASP A 100 19.67 8.99 -8.50
CA ASP A 100 18.98 9.27 -9.76
C ASP A 100 17.47 9.20 -9.60
N ILE A 101 16.98 8.15 -8.93
CA ILE A 101 15.56 7.84 -8.86
C ILE A 101 15.15 7.47 -7.44
N THR A 102 14.08 8.09 -6.99
CA THR A 102 13.40 7.67 -5.77
C THR A 102 12.04 7.06 -6.13
N PHE A 103 11.78 5.82 -5.71
CA PHE A 103 10.48 5.18 -5.89
C PHE A 103 9.70 5.18 -4.57
N LEU A 104 8.85 6.18 -4.39
CA LEU A 104 8.10 6.39 -3.16
C LEU A 104 6.83 5.55 -3.11
N GLN A 105 6.63 4.93 -1.95
CA GLN A 105 5.46 4.10 -1.70
C GLN A 105 4.68 4.55 -0.45
N GLY A 106 5.28 5.38 0.38
CA GLY A 106 4.68 5.90 1.60
C GLY A 106 4.27 7.36 1.43
N HIS A 107 3.19 7.76 2.12
CA HIS A 107 2.80 9.16 2.20
C HIS A 107 3.92 10.06 2.71
N SER A 108 3.90 11.30 2.25
CA SER A 108 4.79 12.33 2.74
C SER A 108 4.70 12.46 4.27
N LEU A 109 5.82 12.80 4.88
CA LEU A 109 5.82 13.07 6.32
C LEU A 109 4.85 14.22 6.66
N LEU A 110 4.76 15.24 5.80
CA LEU A 110 3.86 16.38 5.99
C LEU A 110 2.38 15.97 5.95
N ASN A 111 2.00 15.07 5.05
CA ASN A 111 0.63 14.57 5.00
C ASN A 111 0.28 13.79 6.28
N ARG A 112 1.14 12.85 6.68
CA ARG A 112 0.96 12.11 7.95
C ARG A 112 0.78 13.05 9.15
N LEU A 113 1.49 14.18 9.17
CA LEU A 113 1.42 15.15 10.23
C LEU A 113 0.14 15.99 10.21
N LYS A 114 -0.40 16.29 9.05
CA LYS A 114 -1.69 16.99 8.90
C LYS A 114 -2.87 16.11 9.33
N ARG A 115 -2.77 14.79 9.09
CA ARG A 115 -3.83 13.83 9.40
C ARG A 115 -4.06 13.58 10.89
N ASP A 116 -2.98 13.48 11.67
CA ASP A 116 -3.07 13.09 13.08
C ASP A 116 -3.61 14.22 14.00
N LYS A 117 -4.34 15.18 13.43
CA LYS A 117 -4.79 16.36 14.15
C LYS A 117 -6.10 16.18 14.92
N ASN A 118 -5.98 15.78 16.17
CA ASN A 118 -6.63 16.54 17.24
C ASN A 118 -5.84 17.87 17.39
N PRO A 119 -6.45 19.09 17.37
CA PRO A 119 -5.71 20.36 17.43
C PRO A 119 -4.75 20.47 18.60
N LEU A 120 -5.07 19.89 19.75
CA LEU A 120 -4.23 19.80 20.93
C LEU A 120 -3.02 18.85 20.73
N GLU A 121 -3.23 17.69 20.16
CA GLU A 121 -2.13 16.75 19.84
C GLU A 121 -1.21 17.32 18.76
N ALA A 122 -1.76 18.02 17.77
CA ALA A 122 -0.96 18.70 16.74
C ALA A 122 -0.11 19.82 17.33
N PHE A 123 -0.63 20.57 18.30
CA PHE A 123 0.10 21.59 19.03
C PHE A 123 1.29 20.98 19.78
N PHE A 124 1.04 20.00 20.65
CA PHE A 124 2.10 19.33 21.41
C PHE A 124 3.07 18.53 20.53
N TYR A 125 2.59 17.94 19.42
CA TYR A 125 3.42 17.18 18.50
C TYR A 125 4.35 18.10 17.68
N ASN A 126 3.96 19.33 17.39
CA ASN A 126 4.80 20.33 16.72
C ASN A 126 6.00 20.77 17.57
N PHE A 127 5.94 20.63 18.89
CA PHE A 127 7.04 20.95 19.81
C PHE A 127 8.08 19.83 19.95
N ARG A 128 7.83 18.62 19.47
CA ARG A 128 8.82 17.55 19.57
C ARG A 128 10.00 17.83 18.62
N LYS A 129 11.19 18.02 19.19
CA LYS A 129 12.46 18.30 18.49
C LYS A 129 12.71 17.33 17.32
N VAL A 130 12.53 16.03 17.57
CA VAL A 130 12.70 14.94 16.58
C VAL A 130 11.84 15.15 15.32
N LYS A 131 10.64 15.71 15.45
CA LYS A 131 9.76 15.96 14.31
C LYS A 131 10.24 17.13 13.46
N LYS A 132 10.67 18.22 14.08
CA LYS A 132 11.22 19.37 13.35
C LYS A 132 12.49 18.96 12.57
N GLU A 133 13.32 18.13 13.16
CA GLU A 133 14.51 17.58 12.53
C GLU A 133 14.16 16.68 11.34
N ARG A 134 13.25 15.74 11.51
CA ARG A 134 12.76 14.89 10.39
C ARG A 134 12.17 15.73 9.25
N MET A 135 11.42 16.78 9.56
CA MET A 135 10.87 17.66 8.52
C MET A 135 11.95 18.46 7.79
N LYS A 136 12.96 18.98 8.50
CA LYS A 136 14.10 19.64 7.87
C LYS A 136 14.82 18.67 6.94
N PHE A 137 15.04 17.45 7.41
CA PHE A 137 15.70 16.38 6.70
C PHE A 137 14.94 16.00 5.41
N HIS A 138 13.64 15.75 5.48
CA HIS A 138 12.83 15.46 4.30
C HIS A 138 12.82 16.63 3.30
N LYS A 139 12.68 17.89 3.76
CA LYS A 139 12.73 19.05 2.88
C LYS A 139 14.09 19.22 2.22
N LYS A 140 15.18 19.01 2.97
CA LYS A 140 16.54 19.05 2.45
C LYS A 140 16.69 18.03 1.31
N TRP A 141 16.27 16.80 1.52
CA TRP A 141 16.40 15.73 0.53
C TRP A 141 15.54 15.93 -0.72
N PHE A 142 14.32 16.44 -0.58
CA PHE A 142 13.53 16.82 -1.76
C PHE A 142 14.14 17.95 -2.57
N ASN A 143 15.02 18.76 -1.98
CA ASN A 143 15.72 19.87 -2.66
C ASN A 143 17.12 19.47 -3.17
N GLU A 144 17.71 18.38 -2.69
CA GLU A 144 19.08 17.96 -3.01
C GLU A 144 19.17 16.94 -4.16
N GLY A 145 18.55 17.23 -5.29
CA GLY A 145 18.94 16.60 -6.56
C GLY A 145 18.63 15.11 -6.73
N PHE A 146 17.45 14.81 -7.19
CA PHE A 146 17.11 13.57 -7.91
C PHE A 146 16.77 13.93 -9.36
N ARG A 147 16.90 12.96 -10.28
CA ARG A 147 16.48 13.14 -11.67
C ARG A 147 14.95 12.99 -11.77
N LYS A 148 14.41 11.95 -11.12
CA LYS A 148 12.98 11.60 -11.19
C LYS A 148 12.48 10.99 -9.89
N ILE A 149 11.21 11.24 -9.59
CA ILE A 149 10.48 10.53 -8.53
C ILE A 149 9.44 9.63 -9.19
N PHE A 150 9.43 8.36 -8.82
CA PHE A 150 8.34 7.46 -9.14
C PHE A 150 7.45 7.28 -7.91
N VAL A 151 6.15 7.25 -8.14
CA VAL A 151 5.14 7.11 -7.09
C VAL A 151 4.12 6.05 -7.50
N VAL A 152 3.45 5.44 -6.52
CA VAL A 152 2.53 4.31 -6.74
C VAL A 152 1.11 4.72 -7.14
N SER A 153 0.80 6.03 -7.17
CA SER A 153 -0.56 6.53 -7.47
C SER A 153 -0.57 8.04 -7.73
N GLU A 154 -1.61 8.55 -8.36
CA GLU A 154 -1.86 9.99 -8.49
C GLU A 154 -2.16 10.63 -7.13
N VAL A 155 -2.82 9.91 -6.21
CA VAL A 155 -3.01 10.37 -4.81
C VAL A 155 -1.66 10.68 -4.16
N LEU A 156 -0.66 9.82 -4.33
CA LEU A 156 0.67 10.08 -3.78
C LEU A 156 1.41 11.17 -4.56
N LYS A 157 1.25 11.26 -5.88
CA LYS A 157 1.79 12.35 -6.69
C LYS A 157 1.30 13.70 -6.18
N SER A 158 -0.01 13.85 -6.02
CA SER A 158 -0.64 15.07 -5.50
C SER A 158 -0.11 15.41 -4.09
N ASP A 159 0.03 14.42 -3.22
CA ASP A 159 0.63 14.58 -1.88
C ASP A 159 2.04 15.18 -1.94
N ILE A 160 2.89 14.70 -2.86
CA ILE A 160 4.28 15.19 -3.01
C ILE A 160 4.31 16.60 -3.61
N VAL A 161 3.52 16.86 -4.64
CA VAL A 161 3.42 18.20 -5.26
C VAL A 161 2.94 19.23 -4.23
N GLU A 162 1.84 18.98 -3.55
CA GLU A 162 1.22 19.91 -2.60
C GLU A 162 2.08 20.18 -1.35
N ASN A 163 2.77 19.17 -0.86
CA ASN A 163 3.50 19.30 0.41
C ASN A 163 4.97 19.70 0.26
N TYR A 164 5.60 19.43 -0.89
CA TYR A 164 7.01 19.74 -1.10
C TYR A 164 7.27 20.66 -2.28
N GLY A 165 6.26 21.02 -3.08
CA GLY A 165 6.39 21.93 -4.22
C GLY A 165 7.23 21.35 -5.36
N ILE A 166 7.30 20.03 -5.48
CA ILE A 166 8.02 19.37 -6.57
C ILE A 166 7.23 19.53 -7.87
N LEU A 167 7.91 19.85 -8.95
CA LEU A 167 7.30 20.00 -10.27
C LEU A 167 6.72 18.65 -10.74
N GLU A 168 5.53 18.70 -11.31
CA GLU A 168 4.81 17.49 -11.73
C GLU A 168 5.53 16.66 -12.78
N ASP A 169 6.28 17.31 -13.68
CA ASP A 169 7.08 16.67 -14.74
C ASP A 169 8.23 15.82 -14.17
N LYS A 170 8.65 16.09 -12.92
CA LYS A 170 9.62 15.29 -12.19
C LYS A 170 9.02 14.05 -11.51
N ILE A 171 7.71 13.87 -11.57
CA ILE A 171 7.02 12.77 -10.90
C ILE A 171 6.29 11.92 -11.93
N SER A 172 6.62 10.62 -11.99
CA SER A 172 5.91 9.64 -12.81
C SER A 172 5.17 8.65 -11.93
N VAL A 173 3.92 8.34 -12.31
CA VAL A 173 3.12 7.34 -11.62
C VAL A 173 3.38 5.96 -12.22
N ILE A 174 3.77 5.01 -11.37
CA ILE A 174 3.99 3.62 -11.72
C ILE A 174 3.17 2.76 -10.75
N TYR A 175 2.01 2.32 -11.22
CA TYR A 175 1.13 1.47 -10.41
C TYR A 175 1.80 0.14 -10.07
N PRO A 176 1.64 -0.37 -8.84
CA PRO A 176 2.14 -1.68 -8.46
C PRO A 176 1.40 -2.79 -9.21
N GLY A 177 2.06 -3.92 -9.34
CA GLY A 177 1.48 -5.11 -9.93
C GLY A 177 0.94 -6.10 -8.90
N VAL A 178 0.34 -7.16 -9.41
CA VAL A 178 -0.10 -8.33 -8.66
C VAL A 178 0.16 -9.60 -9.45
N ASP A 179 0.37 -10.71 -8.74
CA ASP A 179 0.34 -12.05 -9.33
C ASP A 179 -1.12 -12.52 -9.39
N VAL A 180 -1.53 -13.00 -10.56
CA VAL A 180 -2.86 -13.58 -10.74
C VAL A 180 -2.75 -15.09 -10.62
N PRO A 181 -3.55 -15.75 -9.76
CA PRO A 181 -3.56 -17.21 -9.66
C PRO A 181 -3.87 -17.87 -11.01
N GLU A 182 -3.26 -19.01 -11.28
CA GLU A 182 -3.54 -19.80 -12.51
C GLU A 182 -5.01 -20.22 -12.54
N GLU A 183 -5.53 -20.70 -11.42
CA GLU A 183 -6.94 -21.06 -11.28
C GLU A 183 -7.75 -19.88 -10.72
N THR A 184 -8.80 -19.50 -11.44
CA THR A 184 -9.74 -18.48 -10.97
C THR A 184 -10.60 -19.05 -9.86
N PRO A 185 -10.59 -18.48 -8.64
CA PRO A 185 -11.46 -18.95 -7.57
C PRO A 185 -12.93 -18.80 -7.93
N GLU A 186 -13.72 -19.81 -7.60
CA GLU A 186 -15.15 -19.78 -7.84
C GLU A 186 -15.86 -18.70 -7.01
N LEU A 187 -16.98 -18.23 -7.52
CA LEU A 187 -17.89 -17.40 -6.73
C LEU A 187 -18.54 -18.26 -5.64
N SER A 188 -18.67 -17.70 -4.45
CA SER A 188 -19.45 -18.37 -3.43
C SER A 188 -20.92 -18.36 -3.84
N ASN A 189 -21.55 -19.54 -3.81
CA ASN A 189 -22.99 -19.69 -4.06
C ASN A 189 -23.82 -19.45 -2.78
N ASN A 190 -23.24 -18.80 -1.78
CA ASN A 190 -23.92 -18.54 -0.52
C ASN A 190 -24.96 -17.42 -0.69
N ASN A 191 -26.15 -17.63 -0.15
CA ASN A 191 -27.22 -16.62 -0.10
C ASN A 191 -26.91 -15.43 0.82
N ILE A 192 -25.81 -15.47 1.55
CA ILE A 192 -25.39 -14.43 2.49
C ILE A 192 -24.02 -13.93 2.09
N ILE A 193 -23.95 -12.67 1.67
CA ILE A 193 -22.70 -11.99 1.29
C ILE A 193 -21.76 -11.84 2.49
N THR A 194 -20.51 -12.19 2.28
CA THR A 194 -19.42 -12.02 3.24
C THR A 194 -18.52 -10.88 2.81
N PHE A 195 -18.52 -9.78 3.57
CA PHE A 195 -17.61 -8.66 3.39
C PHE A 195 -16.26 -8.95 4.05
N GLY A 196 -15.15 -8.63 3.39
CA GLY A 196 -13.81 -8.81 3.93
C GLY A 196 -13.11 -7.48 4.20
N LEU A 197 -12.31 -7.40 5.26
CA LEU A 197 -11.44 -6.26 5.54
C LEU A 197 -10.08 -6.76 6.06
N SER A 198 -8.99 -6.32 5.44
CA SER A 198 -7.63 -6.49 5.97
C SER A 198 -7.18 -5.19 6.64
N ALA A 199 -7.12 -5.17 7.96
CA ALA A 199 -6.88 -3.95 8.74
C ALA A 199 -5.88 -4.15 9.89
N PRO A 200 -4.61 -4.52 9.64
CA PRO A 200 -3.60 -4.59 10.70
C PRO A 200 -3.41 -3.24 11.40
N GLY A 201 -3.51 -2.13 10.67
CA GLY A 201 -3.60 -0.77 11.18
C GLY A 201 -5.06 -0.29 11.25
N PHE A 202 -5.85 -0.80 12.19
CA PHE A 202 -7.31 -0.70 12.24
C PHE A 202 -7.88 0.70 11.98
N LYS A 203 -7.34 1.73 12.64
CA LYS A 203 -7.79 3.13 12.50
C LYS A 203 -7.54 3.65 11.07
N ILE A 204 -6.33 3.49 10.57
CA ILE A 204 -5.91 4.02 9.25
C ILE A 204 -6.61 3.27 8.12
N LYS A 205 -6.73 1.95 8.25
CA LYS A 205 -7.43 1.10 7.27
C LYS A 205 -8.96 1.19 7.37
N GLY A 206 -9.49 2.13 8.18
CA GLY A 206 -10.92 2.42 8.24
C GLY A 206 -11.77 1.40 8.96
N GLY A 207 -11.21 0.58 9.86
CA GLY A 207 -11.94 -0.44 10.59
C GLY A 207 -13.14 0.10 11.36
N PHE A 208 -13.03 1.31 11.96
CA PHE A 208 -14.16 1.95 12.65
C PHE A 208 -15.27 2.38 11.67
N ILE A 209 -14.91 2.85 10.46
CA ILE A 209 -15.86 3.21 9.41
C ILE A 209 -16.61 1.96 8.98
N PHE A 210 -15.88 0.85 8.76
CA PHE A 210 -16.46 -0.42 8.36
C PHE A 210 -17.44 -0.97 9.41
N LEU A 211 -17.05 -1.00 10.69
CA LEU A 211 -17.95 -1.47 11.74
C LEU A 211 -19.23 -0.64 11.83
N LYS A 212 -19.14 0.69 11.74
CA LYS A 212 -20.31 1.58 11.73
C LYS A 212 -21.20 1.33 10.50
N ALA A 213 -20.61 1.13 9.31
CA ALA A 213 -21.35 0.79 8.10
C ALA A 213 -22.10 -0.55 8.27
N LEU A 214 -21.45 -1.59 8.83
CA LEU A 214 -22.10 -2.86 9.16
C LEU A 214 -23.27 -2.67 10.14
N GLY A 215 -23.11 -1.80 11.15
CA GLY A 215 -24.19 -1.44 12.07
C GLY A 215 -25.38 -0.77 11.37
N LEU A 216 -25.15 0.04 10.33
CA LEU A 216 -26.20 0.64 9.51
C LEU A 216 -26.94 -0.43 8.69
N LEU A 217 -26.20 -1.36 8.05
CA LEU A 217 -26.81 -2.50 7.33
C LEU A 217 -27.69 -3.34 8.26
N LYS A 218 -27.19 -3.62 9.48
CA LYS A 218 -27.94 -4.38 10.49
C LYS A 218 -29.26 -3.71 10.86
N LYS A 219 -29.23 -2.38 11.10
CA LYS A 219 -30.44 -1.59 11.40
C LYS A 219 -31.44 -1.58 10.25
N GLN A 220 -30.98 -1.66 9.00
CA GLN A 220 -31.80 -1.74 7.80
C GLN A 220 -32.33 -3.17 7.51
N GLY A 221 -31.98 -4.17 8.33
CA GLY A 221 -32.45 -5.53 8.20
C GLY A 221 -31.70 -6.41 7.19
N TYR A 222 -30.58 -5.93 6.62
CA TYR A 222 -29.78 -6.72 5.69
C TYR A 222 -29.12 -7.92 6.38
N LYS A 223 -29.08 -9.06 5.68
CA LYS A 223 -28.33 -10.25 6.10
C LYS A 223 -26.95 -10.20 5.49
N PHE A 224 -25.92 -10.30 6.31
CA PHE A 224 -24.52 -10.31 5.90
C PHE A 224 -23.64 -11.03 6.91
N LYS A 225 -22.43 -11.39 6.46
CA LYS A 225 -21.29 -11.78 7.30
C LYS A 225 -20.14 -10.82 7.03
N ALA A 226 -19.20 -10.69 7.96
CA ALA A 226 -17.98 -9.93 7.76
C ALA A 226 -16.78 -10.66 8.38
N LYS A 227 -15.66 -10.68 7.67
CA LYS A 227 -14.37 -11.21 8.13
C LYS A 227 -13.35 -10.10 8.17
N ILE A 228 -12.71 -9.90 9.32
CA ILE A 228 -11.78 -8.79 9.54
C ILE A 228 -10.45 -9.34 10.03
N ILE A 229 -9.40 -9.20 9.23
CA ILE A 229 -8.03 -9.47 9.70
C ILE A 229 -7.61 -8.31 10.62
N TYR A 230 -7.64 -8.55 11.92
CA TYR A 230 -7.20 -7.60 12.93
C TYR A 230 -6.52 -8.32 14.11
N PRO A 231 -5.20 -8.56 14.07
CA PRO A 231 -4.48 -9.37 15.06
C PRO A 231 -4.59 -8.84 16.50
N LYS A 232 -4.82 -7.53 16.66
CA LYS A 232 -4.92 -6.88 17.98
C LYS A 232 -6.35 -6.86 18.56
N TYR A 233 -7.31 -7.52 17.93
CA TYR A 233 -8.71 -7.48 18.39
C TYR A 233 -8.89 -7.94 19.83
N SER A 234 -8.25 -9.05 20.23
CA SER A 234 -8.37 -9.59 21.58
C SER A 234 -7.97 -8.61 22.68
N LYS A 235 -7.04 -7.69 22.37
CA LYS A 235 -6.50 -6.66 23.28
C LYS A 235 -7.20 -5.29 23.16
N ASN A 236 -8.16 -5.12 22.21
CA ASN A 236 -8.79 -3.82 21.95
C ASN A 236 -10.22 -3.77 22.51
N LEU A 237 -10.36 -3.37 23.76
CA LEU A 237 -11.65 -3.24 24.43
C LEU A 237 -12.61 -2.25 23.74
N GLY A 238 -12.08 -1.16 23.17
CA GLY A 238 -12.89 -0.16 22.45
C GLY A 238 -13.57 -0.75 21.20
N VAL A 239 -12.86 -1.58 20.44
CA VAL A 239 -13.43 -2.26 19.28
C VAL A 239 -14.47 -3.30 19.72
N LYS A 240 -14.19 -4.07 20.78
CA LYS A 240 -15.15 -5.04 21.34
C LYS A 240 -16.45 -4.36 21.78
N LEU A 241 -16.34 -3.25 22.51
CA LEU A 241 -17.48 -2.47 22.95
C LEU A 241 -18.29 -1.92 21.78
N LEU A 242 -17.62 -1.39 20.76
CA LEU A 242 -18.28 -0.88 19.55
C LEU A 242 -19.07 -1.98 18.82
N VAL A 243 -18.50 -3.15 18.65
CA VAL A 243 -19.17 -4.31 18.03
C VAL A 243 -20.44 -4.66 18.77
N LYS A 244 -20.38 -4.67 20.12
CA LYS A 244 -21.54 -4.94 20.98
C LYS A 244 -22.60 -3.83 20.87
N LEU A 245 -22.21 -2.57 20.92
CA LEU A 245 -23.13 -1.41 20.80
C LEU A 245 -23.85 -1.39 19.44
N LEU A 246 -23.19 -1.87 18.38
CA LEU A 246 -23.76 -1.99 17.04
C LEU A 246 -24.60 -3.25 16.83
N ASN A 247 -24.64 -4.16 17.82
CA ASN A 247 -25.36 -5.44 17.80
C ASN A 247 -24.98 -6.31 16.57
N ILE A 248 -23.67 -6.38 16.26
CA ILE A 248 -23.12 -7.11 15.09
C ILE A 248 -22.20 -8.27 15.48
N GLU A 249 -22.13 -8.68 16.76
CA GLU A 249 -21.25 -9.74 17.24
C GLU A 249 -21.43 -11.05 16.47
N LYS A 250 -22.67 -11.40 16.15
CA LYS A 250 -22.98 -12.63 15.40
C LYS A 250 -22.71 -12.53 13.90
N ASN A 251 -22.44 -11.32 13.41
CA ASN A 251 -22.20 -11.05 12.00
C ASN A 251 -20.70 -10.92 11.65
N VAL A 252 -19.83 -10.65 12.65
CA VAL A 252 -18.43 -10.29 12.43
C VAL A 252 -17.51 -11.34 13.03
N GLU A 253 -16.58 -11.83 12.23
CA GLU A 253 -15.48 -12.70 12.62
C GLU A 253 -14.16 -11.92 12.54
N PHE A 254 -13.41 -11.89 13.64
CA PHE A 254 -12.08 -11.29 13.67
C PHE A 254 -11.02 -12.37 13.54
N LEU A 255 -10.15 -12.21 12.55
CA LEU A 255 -9.09 -13.16 12.21
C LEU A 255 -7.72 -12.65 12.68
N PRO A 256 -6.83 -13.55 13.09
CA PRO A 256 -5.41 -13.22 13.31
C PRO A 256 -4.72 -12.86 12.00
N TYR A 257 -3.43 -12.57 12.07
CA TYR A 257 -2.60 -12.44 10.87
C TYR A 257 -2.68 -13.73 10.03
N GLN A 258 -2.81 -13.58 8.71
CA GLN A 258 -2.94 -14.70 7.78
C GLN A 258 -1.61 -14.93 7.06
N ASN A 259 -0.98 -16.07 7.26
CA ASN A 259 0.21 -16.47 6.51
C ASN A 259 -0.12 -16.72 5.02
N ASN A 260 -1.29 -17.32 4.78
CA ASN A 260 -1.84 -17.48 3.43
C ASN A 260 -3.04 -16.54 3.23
N ILE A 261 -2.78 -15.36 2.68
CA ILE A 261 -3.82 -14.35 2.44
C ILE A 261 -4.83 -14.80 1.37
N MET A 262 -4.46 -15.75 0.50
CA MET A 262 -5.34 -16.27 -0.55
C MET A 262 -6.58 -16.96 0.04
N GLU A 263 -6.42 -17.69 1.14
CA GLU A 263 -7.54 -18.34 1.83
C GLU A 263 -8.54 -17.32 2.39
N PHE A 264 -8.04 -16.17 2.84
CA PHE A 264 -8.92 -15.08 3.24
C PHE A 264 -9.73 -14.56 2.04
N TYR A 265 -9.07 -14.27 0.89
CA TYR A 265 -9.80 -13.81 -0.29
C TYR A 265 -10.81 -14.83 -0.81
N LYS A 266 -10.50 -16.12 -0.79
CA LYS A 266 -11.46 -17.19 -1.15
C LYS A 266 -12.69 -17.20 -0.22
N SER A 267 -12.51 -16.82 1.04
CA SER A 267 -13.56 -16.91 2.08
C SER A 267 -14.49 -15.69 2.14
N ILE A 268 -14.33 -14.71 1.29
CA ILE A 268 -15.16 -13.49 1.20
C ILE A 268 -15.77 -13.34 -0.19
N ASP A 269 -16.81 -12.53 -0.33
CA ASP A 269 -17.44 -12.20 -1.62
C ASP A 269 -16.95 -10.86 -2.19
N VAL A 270 -16.60 -9.94 -1.33
CA VAL A 270 -16.16 -8.58 -1.69
C VAL A 270 -15.19 -8.06 -0.64
N LEU A 271 -14.08 -7.45 -1.09
CA LEU A 271 -13.17 -6.75 -0.19
C LEU A 271 -13.67 -5.32 0.04
N VAL A 272 -13.70 -4.90 1.29
CA VAL A 272 -13.95 -3.50 1.67
C VAL A 272 -12.63 -2.87 2.10
N ALA A 273 -12.22 -1.80 1.44
CA ALA A 273 -10.97 -1.09 1.68
C ALA A 273 -11.26 0.38 2.06
N PRO A 274 -11.79 0.65 3.27
CA PRO A 274 -12.29 1.95 3.68
C PRO A 274 -11.17 2.81 4.29
N SER A 275 -9.96 2.71 3.72
CA SER A 275 -8.80 3.41 4.23
C SER A 275 -9.05 4.91 4.32
N VAL A 276 -8.75 5.48 5.49
CA VAL A 276 -8.80 6.94 5.68
C VAL A 276 -7.77 7.59 4.78
N GLU A 277 -6.66 6.90 4.58
CA GLU A 277 -5.57 7.30 3.72
C GLU A 277 -4.74 6.07 3.36
N ASP A 278 -4.43 5.91 2.09
CA ASP A 278 -3.57 4.83 1.61
C ASP A 278 -2.90 5.23 0.29
N THR A 279 -1.61 5.06 0.19
CA THR A 279 -0.88 5.44 -1.03
C THR A 279 -1.31 4.61 -2.24
N PHE A 280 -1.61 3.33 -2.03
CA PHE A 280 -2.24 2.50 -3.08
C PHE A 280 -3.24 1.51 -2.47
N ASN A 281 -2.85 0.66 -1.54
CA ASN A 281 -3.59 -0.48 -0.99
C ASN A 281 -3.55 -1.72 -1.88
N LEU A 282 -2.42 -2.43 -1.87
CA LEU A 282 -2.21 -3.65 -2.66
C LEU A 282 -3.28 -4.73 -2.45
N ALA A 283 -3.88 -4.80 -1.25
CA ALA A 283 -4.96 -5.75 -0.96
C ALA A 283 -6.14 -5.64 -1.93
N VAL A 284 -6.35 -4.47 -2.54
CA VAL A 284 -7.38 -4.26 -3.57
C VAL A 284 -7.05 -5.05 -4.83
N LEU A 285 -5.82 -4.89 -5.36
CA LEU A 285 -5.39 -5.68 -6.53
C LEU A 285 -5.34 -7.18 -6.23
N GLU A 286 -4.89 -7.56 -5.04
CA GLU A 286 -4.84 -8.95 -4.61
C GLU A 286 -6.24 -9.58 -4.55
N ALA A 287 -7.23 -8.86 -4.01
CA ALA A 287 -8.61 -9.32 -4.00
C ALA A 287 -9.17 -9.46 -5.42
N MET A 288 -8.93 -8.45 -6.29
CA MET A 288 -9.36 -8.49 -7.69
C MET A 288 -8.72 -9.66 -8.46
N ALA A 289 -7.44 -9.95 -8.21
CA ALA A 289 -6.75 -11.12 -8.76
C ALA A 289 -7.36 -12.45 -8.30
N ASN A 290 -7.97 -12.45 -7.11
CA ASN A 290 -8.70 -13.58 -6.55
C ASN A 290 -10.19 -13.56 -6.87
N TYR A 291 -10.59 -12.84 -7.93
CA TYR A 291 -11.98 -12.79 -8.38
C TYR A 291 -12.94 -12.14 -7.38
N ARG A 292 -12.43 -11.26 -6.51
CA ARG A 292 -13.21 -10.52 -5.52
C ARG A 292 -13.24 -9.04 -5.87
N PRO A 293 -14.39 -8.48 -6.24
CA PRO A 293 -14.53 -7.05 -6.45
C PRO A 293 -14.31 -6.30 -5.14
N CYS A 294 -14.07 -4.99 -5.22
CA CYS A 294 -13.71 -4.19 -4.07
C CYS A 294 -14.63 -2.98 -3.91
N ILE A 295 -14.84 -2.58 -2.64
CA ILE A 295 -15.47 -1.31 -2.28
C ILE A 295 -14.37 -0.46 -1.62
N VAL A 296 -13.93 0.60 -2.29
CA VAL A 296 -12.69 1.32 -1.95
C VAL A 296 -13.02 2.79 -1.64
N SER A 297 -12.34 3.37 -0.65
CA SER A 297 -12.44 4.82 -0.40
C SER A 297 -11.69 5.60 -1.48
N ASN A 298 -12.20 6.78 -1.84
CA ASN A 298 -11.54 7.68 -2.79
C ASN A 298 -10.19 8.26 -2.30
N ASN A 299 -9.81 8.06 -1.02
CA ASN A 299 -8.51 8.43 -0.47
C ASN A 299 -7.47 7.30 -0.54
N ALA A 300 -7.81 6.17 -1.12
CA ALA A 300 -6.85 5.11 -1.40
C ALA A 300 -6.45 5.17 -2.88
N GLY A 301 -5.14 5.14 -3.19
CA GLY A 301 -4.66 5.19 -4.58
C GLY A 301 -5.24 4.08 -5.46
N ALA A 302 -5.57 2.92 -4.89
CA ALA A 302 -6.25 1.86 -5.63
C ALA A 302 -7.66 2.24 -6.13
N SER A 303 -8.27 3.33 -5.65
CA SER A 303 -9.53 3.82 -6.23
C SER A 303 -9.38 4.28 -7.67
N GLU A 304 -8.17 4.66 -8.09
CA GLU A 304 -7.85 5.13 -9.45
C GLU A 304 -8.02 4.04 -10.51
N ILE A 305 -7.89 2.78 -10.12
CA ILE A 305 -8.09 1.63 -11.01
C ILE A 305 -9.52 1.07 -10.95
N ILE A 306 -10.38 1.62 -10.09
CA ILE A 306 -11.77 1.20 -9.95
C ILE A 306 -12.67 2.09 -10.83
N LYS A 307 -13.44 1.45 -11.69
CA LYS A 307 -14.54 2.06 -12.45
C LYS A 307 -15.84 1.75 -11.72
N ASP A 308 -16.38 2.73 -10.98
CA ASP A 308 -17.53 2.57 -10.09
C ASP A 308 -18.70 1.84 -10.77
N GLY A 309 -19.21 0.77 -10.14
CA GLY A 309 -20.27 -0.08 -10.65
C GLY A 309 -19.87 -1.02 -11.81
N LYS A 310 -18.60 -1.03 -12.26
CA LYS A 310 -18.11 -1.91 -13.35
C LYS A 310 -17.19 -3.01 -12.88
N ASN A 311 -16.09 -2.66 -12.18
CA ASN A 311 -15.10 -3.62 -11.67
C ASN A 311 -14.95 -3.56 -10.15
N GLY A 312 -15.78 -2.74 -9.50
CA GLY A 312 -15.79 -2.47 -8.06
C GLY A 312 -16.61 -1.21 -7.78
N PHE A 313 -16.47 -0.67 -6.58
CA PHE A 313 -17.18 0.51 -6.14
C PHE A 313 -16.24 1.48 -5.44
N VAL A 314 -16.49 2.79 -5.61
CA VAL A 314 -15.77 3.85 -4.92
C VAL A 314 -16.74 4.64 -4.06
N PHE A 315 -16.36 4.94 -2.81
CA PHE A 315 -17.15 5.78 -1.92
C PHE A 315 -16.34 6.98 -1.42
N GLU A 316 -17.04 8.07 -1.14
CA GLU A 316 -16.46 9.30 -0.63
C GLU A 316 -16.15 9.17 0.87
N ILE A 317 -14.88 9.41 1.25
CA ILE A 317 -14.43 9.33 2.65
C ILE A 317 -14.80 10.60 3.45
N LYS A 318 -15.01 11.75 2.79
CA LYS A 318 -15.40 13.00 3.44
C LYS A 318 -16.86 12.99 3.88
N GLY A 319 -17.18 13.80 4.87
CA GLY A 319 -18.53 13.97 5.37
C GLY A 319 -19.00 12.83 6.29
N LYS A 320 -19.79 11.89 5.76
CA LYS A 320 -20.35 10.74 6.51
C LYS A 320 -19.83 9.41 5.93
N PRO A 321 -18.56 9.07 6.16
CA PRO A 321 -17.91 7.94 5.49
C PRO A 321 -18.56 6.58 5.78
N ASP A 322 -19.08 6.39 6.98
CA ASP A 322 -19.80 5.18 7.39
C ASP A 322 -21.12 5.02 6.61
N LYS A 323 -21.85 6.10 6.39
CA LYS A 323 -23.06 6.08 5.57
C LYS A 323 -22.72 5.87 4.09
N ASN A 324 -21.76 6.63 3.55
CA ASN A 324 -21.34 6.52 2.15
C ASN A 324 -20.87 5.09 1.82
N LEU A 325 -20.11 4.47 2.75
CA LEU A 325 -19.72 3.08 2.61
C LEU A 325 -20.93 2.12 2.69
N ALA A 326 -21.84 2.32 3.66
CA ALA A 326 -23.04 1.49 3.79
C ALA A 326 -23.88 1.53 2.51
N ASP A 327 -24.06 2.70 1.90
CA ASP A 327 -24.81 2.86 0.65
C ASP A 327 -24.17 2.03 -0.49
N LYS A 328 -22.84 2.01 -0.63
CA LYS A 328 -22.14 1.16 -1.62
C LYS A 328 -22.23 -0.34 -1.28
N MET A 329 -22.20 -0.69 0.00
CA MET A 329 -22.41 -2.08 0.43
C MET A 329 -23.82 -2.56 0.10
N VAL A 330 -24.85 -1.73 0.32
CA VAL A 330 -26.23 -2.00 -0.08
C VAL A 330 -26.35 -2.14 -1.61
N GLN A 331 -25.71 -1.24 -2.36
CA GLN A 331 -25.64 -1.34 -3.81
C GLN A 331 -25.08 -2.70 -4.24
N PHE A 332 -23.99 -3.17 -3.61
CA PHE A 332 -23.41 -4.49 -3.88
C PHE A 332 -24.34 -5.64 -3.50
N LEU A 333 -25.07 -5.54 -2.39
CA LEU A 333 -26.04 -6.56 -1.98
C LEU A 333 -27.18 -6.76 -2.99
N ASN A 334 -27.54 -5.69 -3.72
CA ASN A 334 -28.66 -5.66 -4.64
C ASN A 334 -28.30 -5.97 -6.11
N ILE A 335 -27.04 -6.31 -6.41
CA ILE A 335 -26.58 -6.54 -7.81
C ILE A 335 -26.52 -8.02 -8.21
N SER A 336 -27.37 -8.89 -7.65
CA SER A 336 -27.32 -10.34 -7.88
C SER A 336 -26.98 -10.73 -9.33
N ASP A 337 -27.68 -10.14 -10.30
CA ASP A 337 -27.58 -10.48 -11.72
C ASP A 337 -26.28 -9.95 -12.40
N LYS A 338 -25.59 -8.99 -11.77
CA LYS A 338 -24.35 -8.41 -12.28
C LYS A 338 -23.11 -8.82 -11.51
N LYS A 339 -23.26 -9.65 -10.46
CA LYS A 339 -22.14 -10.05 -9.59
C LYS A 339 -21.02 -10.68 -10.41
N GLN A 340 -21.35 -11.65 -11.25
CA GLN A 340 -20.42 -12.32 -12.16
C GLN A 340 -19.67 -11.32 -13.04
N TYR A 341 -20.41 -10.44 -13.71
CA TYR A 341 -19.83 -9.42 -14.58
C TYR A 341 -18.82 -8.52 -13.87
N ILE A 342 -19.14 -8.09 -12.64
CA ILE A 342 -18.23 -7.22 -11.85
C ILE A 342 -16.98 -7.98 -11.44
N CYS A 343 -17.10 -9.26 -11.05
CA CYS A 343 -15.96 -10.11 -10.73
C CYS A 343 -15.06 -10.35 -11.95
N ASP A 344 -15.63 -10.61 -13.14
CA ASP A 344 -14.89 -10.75 -14.39
C ASP A 344 -14.10 -9.48 -14.71
N LYS A 345 -14.73 -8.31 -14.54
CA LYS A 345 -14.08 -7.01 -14.77
C LYS A 345 -13.01 -6.70 -13.72
N ALA A 346 -13.20 -7.12 -12.48
CA ALA A 346 -12.20 -7.02 -11.42
C ALA A 346 -10.96 -7.87 -11.79
N LEU A 347 -11.14 -9.12 -12.16
CA LEU A 347 -10.05 -9.99 -12.59
C LEU A 347 -9.33 -9.46 -13.83
N GLN A 348 -10.07 -8.95 -14.84
CA GLN A 348 -9.47 -8.31 -16.02
C GLN A 348 -8.60 -7.13 -15.64
N THR A 349 -9.03 -6.32 -14.66
CA THR A 349 -8.23 -5.21 -14.13
C THR A 349 -6.96 -5.72 -13.45
N ALA A 350 -7.04 -6.73 -12.60
CA ALA A 350 -5.87 -7.31 -11.96
C ALA A 350 -4.88 -7.91 -12.98
N LYS A 351 -5.37 -8.59 -14.02
CA LYS A 351 -4.54 -9.09 -15.13
C LYS A 351 -3.82 -7.99 -15.89
N TYR A 352 -4.43 -6.81 -16.03
CA TYR A 352 -3.79 -5.65 -16.65
C TYR A 352 -2.68 -5.07 -15.75
N TYR A 353 -2.94 -4.91 -14.44
CA TYR A 353 -1.98 -4.40 -13.46
C TYR A 353 -1.14 -5.54 -12.86
N ASN A 354 -0.34 -6.21 -13.69
CA ASN A 354 0.59 -7.26 -13.25
C ASN A 354 2.02 -6.72 -13.08
N TRP A 355 2.90 -7.49 -12.41
CA TRP A 355 4.27 -7.07 -12.16
C TRP A 355 5.09 -6.83 -13.45
N GLN A 356 4.77 -7.53 -14.55
CA GLN A 356 5.43 -7.31 -15.81
C GLN A 356 5.11 -5.92 -16.38
N LYS A 357 3.87 -5.48 -16.30
CA LYS A 357 3.46 -4.13 -16.70
C LYS A 357 4.09 -3.04 -15.83
N THR A 358 4.18 -3.27 -14.52
CA THR A 358 4.89 -2.38 -13.60
C THR A 358 6.36 -2.22 -14.01
N PHE A 359 7.03 -3.34 -14.31
CA PHE A 359 8.42 -3.35 -14.77
C PHE A 359 8.59 -2.65 -16.12
N GLU A 360 7.75 -2.96 -17.12
CA GLU A 360 7.78 -2.33 -18.44
C GLU A 360 7.67 -0.80 -18.34
N LYS A 361 6.69 -0.33 -17.54
CA LYS A 361 6.51 1.10 -17.30
C LYS A 361 7.70 1.73 -16.58
N PHE A 362 8.26 1.02 -15.59
CA PHE A 362 9.47 1.47 -14.90
C PHE A 362 10.64 1.64 -15.87
N VAL A 363 10.89 0.64 -16.72
CA VAL A 363 11.98 0.67 -17.72
C VAL A 363 11.74 1.72 -18.80
N GLU A 364 10.48 1.94 -19.20
CA GLU A 364 10.13 3.04 -20.11
C GLU A 364 10.55 4.40 -19.54
N GLU A 365 10.21 4.66 -18.28
CA GLU A 365 10.60 5.90 -17.59
C GLU A 365 12.12 6.03 -17.42
N LEU A 366 12.84 4.91 -17.19
CA LEU A 366 14.32 4.92 -17.14
C LEU A 366 14.95 5.33 -18.48
N LYS A 367 14.31 5.05 -19.62
CA LYS A 367 14.84 5.41 -20.93
C LYS A 367 14.72 6.89 -21.24
N THR A 368 13.90 7.62 -20.50
CA THR A 368 13.73 9.09 -20.67
C THR A 368 14.74 9.91 -19.88
N LEU A 369 15.55 9.27 -19.05
CA LEU A 369 16.59 9.88 -18.20
C LEU A 369 17.99 9.79 -18.80
#